data_9ec3a120da66c36be669b9edea492deb
#
_entry.id   9ec3a120da66c36be669b9edea492deb
#
_cell.length_a   1.000
_cell.length_b   1.000
_cell.length_c   1.000
_cell.angle_alpha   90.00
_cell.angle_beta   90.00
_cell.angle_gamma   90.00
#
_symmetry.space_group_name_H-M   'P 1'
#
loop_
_entity.id
_entity.type
_entity.pdbx_description
1 polymer ?
#
loop_
_entity_poly.entity_id
_entity_poly.type
_entity_poly.pdbx_seq_one_letter_code
_entity_poly.pdbx_strand_id
1 'polypeptide(L)'
;GAFYGHFNFRKFILGGMGIFELPNMINPDGTNGNIIVAFIGIAISMVVGFVLTMIFYHDEKTGKTGEIDMKKNREKEDKIGKIEKFDKNESDKIDRKERKTEKISSPLKGEVIALSDVQDEAFSSGALGLGAAVDPKEGVLYAPADGTISVFFPTGHAIGMTTDDGVELLIHVGMDTVQLEGKGFRPFAKEGDRVTKGQKLLEFDMELICKEGYSLVTPVLITNTDEFSDISITSECHLDPQSILMTVTR
;
A
#
# COMPACT_ATOMS: atom_id res chain seq x y z
N GLY A 1 0.79 -44.43 8.93
CA GLY A 1 1.94 -43.68 9.35
C GLY A 1 2.05 -42.45 8.50
N ALA A 2 1.76 -41.25 9.06
CA ALA A 2 1.86 -39.99 8.37
C ALA A 2 3.34 -39.65 8.17
N PHE A 3 3.80 -39.52 6.93
CA PHE A 3 5.08 -38.91 6.59
C PHE A 3 4.89 -37.39 6.51
N TYR A 4 5.24 -36.70 7.57
CA TYR A 4 5.52 -35.25 7.51
C TYR A 4 6.87 -35.06 6.84
N GLY A 5 6.89 -34.71 5.55
CA GLY A 5 8.06 -34.21 4.87
C GLY A 5 8.41 -32.82 5.43
N HIS A 6 9.46 -32.72 6.21
CA HIS A 6 9.99 -31.43 6.65
C HIS A 6 10.47 -30.64 5.42
N PHE A 7 9.72 -29.62 5.03
CA PHE A 7 10.15 -28.61 4.07
C PHE A 7 11.32 -27.83 4.68
N ASN A 8 12.53 -28.02 4.16
CA ASN A 8 13.73 -27.39 4.71
C ASN A 8 13.88 -25.97 4.15
N PHE A 9 13.19 -25.01 4.75
CA PHE A 9 13.19 -23.60 4.38
C PHE A 9 14.57 -22.95 4.34
N ARG A 10 15.55 -23.48 5.09
CA ARG A 10 16.93 -22.97 5.12
C ARG A 10 17.69 -23.14 3.79
N LYS A 11 17.33 -24.11 2.98
CA LYS A 11 17.97 -24.34 1.67
C LYS A 11 17.48 -23.35 0.61
N PHE A 12 16.28 -22.78 0.82
CA PHE A 12 15.67 -21.83 -0.11
C PHE A 12 16.28 -20.41 -0.02
N ILE A 13 16.82 -20.05 1.14
CA ILE A 13 17.32 -18.68 1.41
C ILE A 13 18.81 -18.50 1.09
N LEU A 14 19.59 -19.55 1.00
CA LEU A 14 21.08 -19.49 0.98
C LEU A 14 21.76 -19.93 -0.34
N GLY A 15 21.05 -20.27 -1.37
CA GLY A 15 21.67 -20.63 -2.65
C GLY A 15 20.87 -20.07 -3.79
N GLY A 16 21.47 -19.27 -4.66
CA GLY A 16 20.87 -18.79 -5.89
C GLY A 16 20.35 -19.96 -6.75
N MET A 17 19.15 -20.41 -6.42
CA MET A 17 18.46 -21.46 -7.18
C MET A 17 17.91 -20.83 -8.47
N GLY A 18 18.59 -21.10 -9.56
CA GLY A 18 18.08 -20.80 -10.89
C GLY A 18 16.89 -21.71 -11.24
N ILE A 19 16.17 -21.31 -12.28
CA ILE A 19 15.03 -22.00 -12.92
C ILE A 19 15.25 -23.52 -13.17
N PHE A 20 16.49 -24.00 -13.11
CA PHE A 20 16.87 -25.38 -13.40
C PHE A 20 16.56 -26.41 -12.31
N GLU A 21 16.11 -26.03 -11.11
CA GLU A 21 15.74 -26.97 -10.04
C GLU A 21 14.22 -27.24 -9.93
N LEU A 22 13.39 -26.65 -10.77
CA LEU A 22 11.95 -26.88 -10.83
C LEU A 22 11.54 -28.37 -11.00
N PRO A 23 12.28 -29.21 -11.78
CA PRO A 23 11.92 -30.61 -11.94
C PRO A 23 11.96 -31.45 -10.64
N ASN A 24 12.74 -31.03 -9.64
CA ASN A 24 12.87 -31.73 -8.37
C ASN A 24 11.77 -31.40 -7.34
N MET A 25 10.81 -30.57 -7.71
CA MET A 25 9.68 -30.16 -6.85
C MET A 25 8.40 -30.95 -7.13
N ILE A 26 8.44 -31.92 -8.04
CA ILE A 26 7.31 -32.83 -8.29
C ILE A 26 7.26 -33.82 -7.16
N ASN A 27 6.08 -34.02 -6.56
CA ASN A 27 5.87 -35.07 -5.55
C ASN A 27 6.14 -36.44 -6.15
N PRO A 28 6.56 -37.44 -5.32
CA PRO A 28 6.79 -38.81 -5.78
C PRO A 28 5.54 -39.50 -6.37
N ASP A 29 4.35 -38.98 -6.08
CA ASP A 29 3.06 -39.44 -6.62
C ASP A 29 2.67 -38.77 -7.95
N GLY A 30 3.52 -37.90 -8.50
CA GLY A 30 3.29 -37.20 -9.76
C GLY A 30 2.34 -36.01 -9.64
N THR A 31 1.96 -35.57 -8.43
CA THR A 31 1.10 -34.39 -8.24
C THR A 31 1.86 -33.08 -8.27
N ASN A 32 1.27 -32.05 -8.87
CA ASN A 32 1.90 -30.72 -9.07
C ASN A 32 1.76 -29.79 -7.85
N GLY A 33 1.35 -30.27 -6.68
CA GLY A 33 1.06 -29.45 -5.50
C GLY A 33 2.23 -28.55 -5.06
N ASN A 34 3.46 -29.09 -5.07
CA ASN A 34 4.64 -28.32 -4.68
C ASN A 34 5.07 -27.27 -5.73
N ILE A 35 4.73 -27.50 -7.00
CA ILE A 35 5.02 -26.55 -8.09
C ILE A 35 4.13 -25.32 -7.95
N ILE A 36 2.85 -25.51 -7.64
CA ILE A 36 1.89 -24.41 -7.44
C ILE A 36 2.32 -23.55 -6.25
N VAL A 37 2.70 -24.15 -5.13
CA VAL A 37 3.20 -23.44 -3.95
C VAL A 37 4.50 -22.67 -4.27
N ALA A 38 5.40 -23.26 -5.09
CA ALA A 38 6.62 -22.59 -5.52
C ALA A 38 6.35 -21.39 -6.43
N PHE A 39 5.39 -21.48 -7.36
CA PHE A 39 4.98 -20.35 -8.20
C PHE A 39 4.32 -19.24 -7.40
N ILE A 40 3.49 -19.58 -6.41
CA ILE A 40 2.90 -18.60 -5.47
C ILE A 40 4.02 -17.91 -4.68
N GLY A 41 4.98 -18.65 -4.15
CA GLY A 41 6.14 -18.10 -3.44
C GLY A 41 7.00 -17.19 -4.31
N ILE A 42 7.19 -17.53 -5.60
CA ILE A 42 7.93 -16.70 -6.56
C ILE A 42 7.14 -15.44 -6.88
N ALA A 43 5.82 -15.52 -7.07
CA ALA A 43 4.97 -14.36 -7.33
C ALA A 43 4.99 -13.38 -6.14
N ILE A 44 4.85 -13.88 -4.91
CA ILE A 44 4.94 -13.08 -3.68
C ILE A 44 6.35 -12.46 -3.55
N SER A 45 7.40 -13.24 -3.80
CA SER A 45 8.80 -12.76 -3.74
C SER A 45 9.09 -11.71 -4.81
N MET A 46 8.50 -11.81 -6.01
CA MET A 46 8.62 -10.78 -7.04
C MET A 46 7.92 -9.48 -6.64
N VAL A 47 6.73 -9.57 -6.04
CA VAL A 47 5.99 -8.38 -5.56
C VAL A 47 6.76 -7.72 -4.42
N VAL A 48 7.21 -8.49 -3.43
CA VAL A 48 8.02 -7.97 -2.31
C VAL A 48 9.35 -7.42 -2.82
N GLY A 49 10.02 -8.12 -3.74
CA GLY A 49 11.28 -7.67 -4.34
C GLY A 49 11.10 -6.38 -5.16
N PHE A 50 10.00 -6.24 -5.89
CA PHE A 50 9.70 -5.03 -6.65
C PHE A 50 9.42 -3.83 -5.72
N VAL A 51 8.61 -4.03 -4.67
CA VAL A 51 8.33 -3.00 -3.67
C VAL A 51 9.61 -2.59 -2.93
N LEU A 52 10.43 -3.54 -2.49
CA LEU A 52 11.72 -3.26 -1.86
C LEU A 52 12.69 -2.56 -2.83
N THR A 53 12.73 -2.95 -4.10
CA THR A 53 13.58 -2.29 -5.10
C THR A 53 13.12 -0.85 -5.33
N MET A 54 11.82 -0.59 -5.39
CA MET A 54 11.27 0.78 -5.48
C MET A 54 11.69 1.63 -4.27
N ILE A 55 11.56 1.10 -3.05
CA ILE A 55 11.94 1.78 -1.81
C ILE A 55 13.45 2.09 -1.82
N PHE A 56 14.32 1.11 -2.12
CA PHE A 56 15.78 1.32 -2.12
C PHE A 56 16.27 2.17 -3.31
N TYR A 57 15.59 2.11 -4.47
CA TYR A 57 15.98 2.93 -5.63
C TYR A 57 15.64 4.41 -5.43
N HIS A 58 14.65 4.72 -4.58
CA HIS A 58 14.32 6.11 -4.22
C HIS A 58 15.39 6.72 -3.30
N ASP A 59 15.96 5.92 -2.40
CA ASP A 59 16.99 6.37 -1.43
C ASP A 59 18.34 6.74 -2.08
N GLU A 60 18.72 6.11 -3.20
CA GLU A 60 20.01 6.40 -3.86
C GLU A 60 20.08 7.76 -4.57
N LYS A 61 18.95 8.42 -4.85
CA LYS A 61 18.94 9.76 -5.48
C LYS A 61 19.10 10.92 -4.51
N THR A 62 19.02 10.70 -3.19
CA THR A 62 19.14 11.76 -2.17
C THR A 62 20.46 11.76 -1.38
N GLY A 63 21.33 10.80 -1.60
CA GLY A 63 22.62 10.68 -0.92
C GLY A 63 23.69 11.65 -1.40
N LYS A 64 23.60 12.94 -1.08
CA LYS A 64 24.77 13.83 -1.03
C LYS A 64 25.35 13.81 0.37
N THR A 65 26.49 13.15 0.50
CA THR A 65 27.42 13.19 1.60
C THR A 65 27.64 14.61 2.12
N GLY A 66 27.21 14.87 3.36
CA GLY A 66 27.61 16.04 4.13
C GLY A 66 28.68 15.63 5.12
N GLU A 67 29.97 15.95 4.83
CA GLU A 67 31.05 15.91 5.82
C GLU A 67 30.70 16.86 6.97
N ILE A 68 30.65 16.31 8.18
CA ILE A 68 30.45 17.08 9.42
C ILE A 68 31.78 17.74 9.79
N ASP A 69 31.89 19.03 9.54
CA ASP A 69 33.00 19.86 9.97
C ASP A 69 32.85 20.22 11.47
N MET A 70 33.57 19.46 12.32
CA MET A 70 33.66 19.70 13.76
C MET A 70 34.67 20.78 14.09
N LYS A 71 34.44 22.01 13.64
CA LYS A 71 35.29 23.16 14.08
C LYS A 71 34.50 24.46 13.98
N LYS A 72 33.51 24.68 14.87
CA LYS A 72 33.04 26.05 15.19
C LYS A 72 32.12 26.14 16.41
N ASN A 73 32.52 25.54 17.52
CA ASN A 73 31.86 25.80 18.80
C ASN A 73 32.87 26.14 19.90
N ARG A 74 33.54 27.27 19.71
CA ARG A 74 34.33 27.89 20.80
C ARG A 74 34.53 29.39 20.52
N GLU A 75 33.44 30.16 20.52
CA GLU A 75 33.50 31.61 20.66
C GLU A 75 32.07 32.18 20.64
N LYS A 76 31.36 32.12 21.77
CA LYS A 76 30.20 32.93 22.12
C LYS A 76 29.69 32.72 23.54
N GLU A 77 30.60 32.63 24.47
CA GLU A 77 30.31 32.96 25.87
C GLU A 77 30.92 34.36 26.13
N ASP A 78 30.18 35.39 25.81
CA ASP A 78 30.33 36.76 26.39
C ASP A 78 29.33 37.69 25.70
N LYS A 79 28.12 37.69 26.19
CA LYS A 79 27.20 38.84 26.16
C LYS A 79 25.87 38.49 26.85
N ILE A 80 25.97 38.22 28.12
CA ILE A 80 24.79 38.33 29.01
C ILE A 80 24.76 39.76 29.53
N GLY A 81 23.76 40.51 29.10
CA GLY A 81 23.47 41.80 29.68
C GLY A 81 22.80 42.79 28.73
N LYS A 82 21.53 42.55 28.46
CA LYS A 82 20.52 43.61 28.37
C LYS A 82 19.13 43.00 28.14
N ILE A 83 18.38 42.97 29.21
CA ILE A 83 16.94 42.65 29.19
C ILE A 83 16.25 43.92 28.64
N GLU A 84 15.85 43.93 27.41
CA GLU A 84 14.86 44.86 26.88
C GLU A 84 13.55 44.10 26.67
N LYS A 85 12.48 44.69 27.17
CA LYS A 85 11.11 44.23 27.11
C LYS A 85 10.74 43.91 25.68
N PHE A 86 10.60 42.63 25.37
CA PHE A 86 9.98 42.19 24.11
C PHE A 86 8.46 42.13 24.28
N ASP A 87 7.82 42.85 23.40
CA ASP A 87 6.38 43.01 23.24
C ASP A 87 5.75 41.61 22.98
N LYS A 88 4.71 41.31 23.73
CA LYS A 88 4.06 39.98 23.82
C LYS A 88 3.21 39.65 22.57
N ASN A 89 3.35 40.43 21.47
CA ASN A 89 2.50 40.28 20.28
C ASN A 89 3.21 39.76 19.01
N GLU A 90 4.46 39.32 19.12
CA GLU A 90 5.20 38.84 17.94
C GLU A 90 5.56 37.36 17.96
N SER A 91 5.19 36.62 19.03
CA SER A 91 5.47 35.19 19.16
C SER A 91 4.44 34.25 18.46
N ASP A 92 3.35 34.79 17.90
CA ASP A 92 2.31 34.01 17.22
C ASP A 92 2.47 33.96 15.70
N LYS A 93 3.58 34.48 15.15
CA LYS A 93 3.92 34.36 13.73
C LYS A 93 5.00 33.33 13.40
N ILE A 94 5.28 32.43 14.31
CA ILE A 94 6.18 31.32 14.00
C ILE A 94 5.42 30.28 13.16
N ASP A 95 5.68 30.34 11.86
CA ASP A 95 5.60 29.25 10.89
C ASP A 95 4.34 28.37 10.95
N ARG A 96 3.18 28.94 10.64
CA ARG A 96 2.13 28.16 9.97
C ARG A 96 2.60 27.92 8.53
N LYS A 97 3.57 27.05 8.36
CA LYS A 97 3.70 26.32 7.11
C LYS A 97 2.33 25.69 6.88
N GLU A 98 1.57 26.14 5.89
CA GLU A 98 0.26 25.60 5.59
C GLU A 98 0.43 24.08 5.45
N ARG A 99 -0.08 23.33 6.42
CA ARG A 99 -0.07 21.87 6.35
C ARG A 99 -0.93 21.49 5.18
N LYS A 100 -0.32 20.96 4.14
CA LYS A 100 -1.05 20.51 2.97
C LYS A 100 -1.81 19.24 3.34
N THR A 101 -3.13 19.32 3.29
CA THR A 101 -4.03 18.20 3.63
C THR A 101 -4.75 17.73 2.38
N GLU A 102 -4.67 16.43 2.08
CA GLU A 102 -5.40 15.77 1.00
C GLU A 102 -6.49 14.88 1.57
N LYS A 103 -7.65 14.86 0.91
CA LYS A 103 -8.80 14.02 1.27
C LYS A 103 -8.95 12.91 0.25
N ILE A 104 -8.75 11.68 0.70
CA ILE A 104 -8.93 10.47 -0.09
C ILE A 104 -10.36 9.98 0.12
N SER A 105 -11.11 9.88 -0.95
CA SER A 105 -12.49 9.40 -0.90
C SER A 105 -12.56 7.87 -0.86
N SER A 106 -13.70 7.36 -0.42
CA SER A 106 -13.98 5.93 -0.59
C SER A 106 -14.06 5.59 -2.07
N PRO A 107 -13.30 4.57 -2.52
CA PRO A 107 -13.42 4.07 -3.89
C PRO A 107 -14.66 3.18 -4.09
N LEU A 108 -15.33 2.81 -3.00
CA LEU A 108 -16.45 1.87 -2.98
C LEU A 108 -17.60 2.40 -2.13
N LYS A 109 -18.81 1.99 -2.48
CA LYS A 109 -19.95 2.05 -1.59
C LYS A 109 -19.94 0.85 -0.67
N GLY A 110 -19.96 1.06 0.64
CA GLY A 110 -19.89 -0.07 1.56
C GLY A 110 -19.69 0.32 3.02
N GLU A 111 -19.37 -0.70 3.82
CA GLU A 111 -19.10 -0.57 5.25
C GLU A 111 -17.59 -0.51 5.49
N VAL A 112 -17.16 0.42 6.35
CA VAL A 112 -15.76 0.54 6.73
C VAL A 112 -15.40 -0.51 7.76
N ILE A 113 -14.29 -1.19 7.50
CA ILE A 113 -13.70 -2.21 8.38
C ILE A 113 -12.30 -1.72 8.76
N ALA A 114 -11.94 -1.84 10.04
CA ALA A 114 -10.58 -1.56 10.47
C ALA A 114 -9.62 -2.53 9.77
N LEU A 115 -8.46 -2.01 9.33
CA LEU A 115 -7.49 -2.85 8.61
C LEU A 115 -7.02 -4.03 9.47
N SER A 116 -6.93 -3.84 10.80
CA SER A 116 -6.59 -4.90 11.78
C SER A 116 -7.58 -6.06 11.81
N ASP A 117 -8.82 -5.85 11.34
CA ASP A 117 -9.88 -6.86 11.37
C ASP A 117 -9.94 -7.67 10.05
N VAL A 118 -9.12 -7.29 9.06
CA VAL A 118 -8.99 -8.05 7.80
C VAL A 118 -8.30 -9.38 8.06
N GLN A 119 -8.87 -10.47 7.54
CA GLN A 119 -8.37 -11.83 7.75
C GLN A 119 -7.18 -12.18 6.81
N ASP A 120 -6.24 -11.27 6.68
CA ASP A 120 -5.01 -11.44 5.91
C ASP A 120 -3.89 -10.66 6.60
N GLU A 121 -2.82 -11.37 7.00
CA GLU A 121 -1.71 -10.80 7.76
C GLU A 121 -0.94 -9.72 6.98
N ALA A 122 -0.87 -9.81 5.65
CA ALA A 122 -0.21 -8.82 4.83
C ALA A 122 -0.87 -7.44 4.95
N PHE A 123 -2.20 -7.40 5.10
CA PHE A 123 -2.97 -6.18 5.29
C PHE A 123 -3.13 -5.80 6.76
N SER A 124 -3.54 -6.75 7.61
CA SER A 124 -3.86 -6.47 9.01
C SER A 124 -2.67 -6.07 9.88
N SER A 125 -1.46 -6.50 9.50
CA SER A 125 -0.22 -6.09 10.19
C SER A 125 0.19 -4.63 9.94
N GLY A 126 -0.37 -3.97 8.90
CA GLY A 126 0.05 -2.65 8.47
C GLY A 126 1.41 -2.64 7.73
N ALA A 127 1.99 -3.80 7.40
CA ALA A 127 3.28 -3.89 6.72
C ALA A 127 3.27 -3.30 5.29
N LEU A 128 2.10 -3.26 4.65
CA LEU A 128 1.91 -2.68 3.32
C LEU A 128 1.53 -1.21 3.34
N GLY A 129 1.32 -0.63 4.52
CA GLY A 129 0.91 0.75 4.69
C GLY A 129 -0.26 0.92 5.67
N LEU A 130 -0.77 2.15 5.80
CA LEU A 130 -1.90 2.49 6.65
C LEU A 130 -3.16 2.72 5.81
N GLY A 131 -4.31 2.39 6.37
CA GLY A 131 -5.58 2.59 5.68
C GLY A 131 -6.75 1.94 6.38
N ALA A 132 -7.78 1.64 5.59
CA ALA A 132 -8.95 0.92 6.01
C ALA A 132 -9.36 -0.09 4.95
N ALA A 133 -10.24 -1.02 5.29
CA ALA A 133 -10.90 -1.85 4.32
C ALA A 133 -12.37 -1.42 4.16
N VAL A 134 -12.97 -1.76 3.03
CA VAL A 134 -14.39 -1.54 2.76
C VAL A 134 -15.01 -2.87 2.38
N ASP A 135 -16.12 -3.24 3.04
CA ASP A 135 -16.99 -4.33 2.62
C ASP A 135 -18.00 -3.78 1.61
N PRO A 136 -17.83 -4.06 0.31
CA PRO A 136 -18.60 -3.40 -0.73
C PRO A 136 -20.05 -3.86 -0.76
N LYS A 137 -20.96 -2.94 -1.10
CA LYS A 137 -22.39 -3.22 -1.35
C LYS A 137 -22.74 -3.10 -2.84
N GLU A 138 -21.79 -2.68 -3.67
CA GLU A 138 -21.90 -2.59 -5.13
C GLU A 138 -20.56 -3.03 -5.76
N GLY A 139 -20.63 -3.75 -6.87
CA GLY A 139 -19.47 -4.28 -7.59
C GLY A 139 -18.79 -3.25 -8.51
N VAL A 140 -18.60 -2.02 -8.05
CA VAL A 140 -17.98 -0.95 -8.85
C VAL A 140 -16.94 -0.21 -8.03
N LEU A 141 -15.73 -0.07 -8.57
CA LEU A 141 -14.63 0.68 -7.98
C LEU A 141 -14.46 2.01 -8.72
N TYR A 142 -14.31 3.09 -7.95
CA TYR A 142 -14.10 4.44 -8.44
C TYR A 142 -12.75 5.00 -8.00
N ALA A 143 -12.22 5.97 -8.76
CA ALA A 143 -11.01 6.69 -8.38
C ALA A 143 -11.26 7.53 -7.10
N PRO A 144 -10.47 7.32 -6.02
CA PRO A 144 -10.63 8.02 -4.75
C PRO A 144 -10.13 9.46 -4.76
N ALA A 145 -9.30 9.83 -5.74
CA ALA A 145 -8.73 11.15 -5.94
C ALA A 145 -8.38 11.36 -7.42
N ASP A 146 -8.01 12.59 -7.78
CA ASP A 146 -7.36 12.87 -9.07
C ASP A 146 -5.93 12.33 -9.04
N GLY A 147 -5.48 11.70 -10.13
CA GLY A 147 -4.14 11.11 -10.16
C GLY A 147 -3.88 10.26 -11.39
N THR A 148 -2.86 9.41 -11.29
CA THR A 148 -2.44 8.49 -12.35
C THR A 148 -2.44 7.06 -11.83
N ILE A 149 -2.93 6.11 -12.61
CA ILE A 149 -2.83 4.69 -12.30
C ILE A 149 -1.36 4.27 -12.47
N SER A 150 -0.68 4.00 -11.36
CA SER A 150 0.73 3.59 -11.34
C SER A 150 0.91 2.11 -11.66
N VAL A 151 -0.05 1.28 -11.24
CA VAL A 151 -0.09 -0.16 -11.51
C VAL A 151 -1.53 -0.60 -11.70
N PHE A 152 -1.79 -1.40 -12.73
CA PHE A 152 -3.06 -2.12 -12.89
C PHE A 152 -2.73 -3.60 -13.08
N PHE A 153 -3.00 -4.42 -12.07
CA PHE A 153 -2.68 -5.84 -12.14
C PHE A 153 -3.47 -6.52 -13.27
N PRO A 154 -2.83 -7.41 -14.05
CA PRO A 154 -3.47 -8.02 -15.24
C PRO A 154 -4.78 -8.77 -14.94
N THR A 155 -4.92 -9.32 -13.74
CA THR A 155 -6.13 -9.99 -13.25
C THR A 155 -7.18 -9.02 -12.70
N GLY A 156 -6.92 -7.72 -12.68
CA GLY A 156 -7.87 -6.68 -12.27
C GLY A 156 -8.16 -6.61 -10.77
N HIS A 157 -7.63 -7.53 -9.96
CA HIS A 157 -7.93 -7.61 -8.52
C HIS A 157 -7.28 -6.50 -7.69
N ALA A 158 -6.20 -5.89 -8.20
CA ALA A 158 -5.49 -4.84 -7.49
C ALA A 158 -5.10 -3.68 -8.40
N ILE A 159 -5.15 -2.47 -7.85
CA ILE A 159 -4.84 -1.21 -8.53
C ILE A 159 -3.97 -0.37 -7.61
N GLY A 160 -2.83 0.08 -8.12
CA GLY A 160 -2.02 1.14 -7.53
C GLY A 160 -2.28 2.46 -8.24
N MET A 161 -2.37 3.56 -7.51
CA MET A 161 -2.43 4.90 -8.09
C MET A 161 -1.63 5.90 -7.27
N THR A 162 -1.12 6.93 -7.94
CA THR A 162 -0.48 8.06 -7.31
C THR A 162 -1.35 9.30 -7.53
N THR A 163 -1.77 9.94 -6.45
CA THR A 163 -2.58 11.15 -6.52
C THR A 163 -1.75 12.34 -6.98
N ASP A 164 -2.40 13.45 -7.37
CA ASP A 164 -1.72 14.70 -7.76
C ASP A 164 -0.93 15.32 -6.63
N ASP A 165 -1.32 15.05 -5.40
CA ASP A 165 -0.65 15.49 -4.18
C ASP A 165 0.44 14.51 -3.71
N GLY A 166 0.66 13.40 -4.45
CA GLY A 166 1.73 12.45 -4.22
C GLY A 166 1.42 11.40 -3.17
N VAL A 167 0.13 11.13 -2.88
CA VAL A 167 -0.26 9.98 -2.06
C VAL A 167 -0.27 8.73 -2.94
N GLU A 168 0.45 7.70 -2.51
CA GLU A 168 0.46 6.40 -3.19
C GLU A 168 -0.57 5.47 -2.56
N LEU A 169 -1.55 5.07 -3.37
CA LEU A 169 -2.65 4.23 -2.94
C LEU A 169 -2.54 2.83 -3.54
N LEU A 170 -2.82 1.82 -2.72
CA LEU A 170 -3.06 0.44 -3.14
C LEU A 170 -4.50 0.06 -2.78
N ILE A 171 -5.25 -0.40 -3.77
CA ILE A 171 -6.62 -0.91 -3.60
C ILE A 171 -6.64 -2.36 -4.05
N HIS A 172 -7.01 -3.28 -3.15
CA HIS A 172 -7.04 -4.72 -3.44
C HIS A 172 -8.47 -5.24 -3.29
N VAL A 173 -9.13 -5.56 -4.41
CA VAL A 173 -10.55 -5.96 -4.44
C VAL A 173 -10.70 -7.42 -4.01
N GLY A 174 -11.28 -7.61 -2.82
CA GLY A 174 -11.47 -8.92 -2.20
C GLY A 174 -10.17 -9.53 -1.67
N MET A 175 -10.29 -10.67 -0.97
CA MET A 175 -9.14 -11.44 -0.48
C MET A 175 -8.91 -12.63 -1.39
N ASP A 176 -7.63 -12.90 -1.73
CA ASP A 176 -7.19 -14.00 -2.60
C ASP A 176 -7.80 -14.03 -4.01
N THR A 177 -8.47 -12.97 -4.44
CA THR A 177 -9.17 -12.87 -5.71
C THR A 177 -8.25 -12.90 -6.94
N VAL A 178 -6.94 -12.81 -6.76
CA VAL A 178 -5.93 -13.12 -7.78
C VAL A 178 -6.11 -14.53 -8.36
N GLN A 179 -6.59 -15.48 -7.55
CA GLN A 179 -6.85 -16.88 -7.95
C GLN A 179 -7.99 -17.01 -8.97
N LEU A 180 -8.82 -15.99 -9.13
CA LEU A 180 -9.86 -15.95 -10.15
C LEU A 180 -9.30 -15.70 -11.57
N GLU A 181 -7.99 -15.38 -11.68
CA GLU A 181 -7.31 -15.14 -12.96
C GLU A 181 -8.04 -14.11 -13.85
N GLY A 182 -8.65 -13.11 -13.21
CA GLY A 182 -9.41 -12.05 -13.89
C GLY A 182 -10.89 -12.34 -14.16
N LYS A 183 -11.37 -13.55 -13.83
CA LYS A 183 -12.80 -13.85 -13.96
C LYS A 183 -13.63 -12.96 -13.03
N GLY A 184 -14.68 -12.35 -13.55
CA GLY A 184 -15.53 -11.44 -12.81
C GLY A 184 -14.99 -10.01 -12.66
N PHE A 185 -13.82 -9.69 -13.24
CA PHE A 185 -13.26 -8.34 -13.24
C PHE A 185 -13.32 -7.72 -14.64
N ARG A 186 -13.84 -6.50 -14.71
CA ARG A 186 -13.97 -5.74 -15.96
C ARG A 186 -13.31 -4.37 -15.78
N PRO A 187 -12.09 -4.15 -16.29
CA PRO A 187 -11.40 -2.88 -16.20
C PRO A 187 -12.00 -1.80 -17.10
N PHE A 188 -11.98 -0.54 -16.63
CA PHE A 188 -12.32 0.68 -17.36
C PHE A 188 -11.14 1.66 -17.41
N ALA A 189 -10.05 1.33 -16.76
CA ALA A 189 -8.80 2.05 -16.78
C ALA A 189 -7.65 1.05 -16.94
N LYS A 190 -6.45 1.55 -17.20
CA LYS A 190 -5.21 0.77 -17.31
C LYS A 190 -4.05 1.55 -16.70
N GLU A 191 -2.93 0.86 -16.51
CA GLU A 191 -1.68 1.48 -16.10
C GLU A 191 -1.28 2.66 -17.01
N GLY A 192 -0.86 3.75 -16.40
CA GLY A 192 -0.50 5.01 -17.05
C GLY A 192 -1.68 5.95 -17.33
N ASP A 193 -2.92 5.51 -17.16
CA ASP A 193 -4.08 6.37 -17.37
C ASP A 193 -4.17 7.46 -16.30
N ARG A 194 -4.42 8.69 -16.75
CA ARG A 194 -4.83 9.79 -15.89
C ARG A 194 -6.32 9.64 -15.55
N VAL A 195 -6.65 9.69 -14.26
CA VAL A 195 -8.02 9.54 -13.77
C VAL A 195 -8.44 10.72 -12.91
N THR A 196 -9.74 10.99 -12.88
CA THR A 196 -10.33 12.00 -12.02
C THR A 196 -11.14 11.34 -10.91
N LYS A 197 -11.19 11.98 -9.76
CA LYS A 197 -11.99 11.54 -8.62
C LYS A 197 -13.41 11.15 -9.03
N GLY A 198 -13.86 9.98 -8.62
CA GLY A 198 -15.19 9.43 -8.96
C GLY A 198 -15.27 8.80 -10.35
N GLN A 199 -14.20 8.79 -11.15
CA GLN A 199 -14.15 8.04 -12.40
C GLN A 199 -14.21 6.54 -12.11
N LYS A 200 -15.04 5.80 -12.88
CA LYS A 200 -15.09 4.34 -12.78
C LYS A 200 -13.77 3.74 -13.25
N LEU A 201 -13.17 2.88 -12.40
CA LEU A 201 -11.93 2.17 -12.70
C LEU A 201 -12.15 0.71 -13.04
N LEU A 202 -13.10 0.06 -12.35
CA LEU A 202 -13.31 -1.37 -12.43
C LEU A 202 -14.75 -1.71 -12.08
N GLU A 203 -15.33 -2.70 -12.76
CA GLU A 203 -16.50 -3.46 -12.29
C GLU A 203 -16.05 -4.86 -11.88
N PHE A 204 -16.68 -5.41 -10.83
CA PHE A 204 -16.41 -6.77 -10.38
C PHE A 204 -17.71 -7.49 -10.00
N ASP A 205 -17.75 -8.78 -10.31
CA ASP A 205 -18.90 -9.64 -10.06
C ASP A 205 -18.87 -10.17 -8.64
N MET A 206 -19.62 -9.52 -7.74
CA MET A 206 -19.67 -9.87 -6.33
C MET A 206 -20.24 -11.28 -6.10
N GLU A 207 -21.24 -11.69 -6.91
CA GLU A 207 -21.87 -13.00 -6.79
C GLU A 207 -20.87 -14.11 -7.16
N LEU A 208 -20.12 -13.90 -8.25
CA LEU A 208 -19.07 -14.83 -8.68
C LEU A 208 -17.98 -14.95 -7.61
N ILE A 209 -17.46 -13.84 -7.09
CA ILE A 209 -16.40 -13.82 -6.08
C ILE A 209 -16.85 -14.59 -4.84
N CYS A 210 -18.06 -14.32 -4.32
CA CYS A 210 -18.61 -15.04 -3.17
C CYS A 210 -18.86 -16.53 -3.47
N LYS A 211 -19.35 -16.87 -4.66
CA LYS A 211 -19.62 -18.24 -5.08
C LYS A 211 -18.33 -19.09 -5.14
N GLU A 212 -17.23 -18.48 -5.57
CA GLU A 212 -15.91 -19.12 -5.60
C GLU A 212 -15.26 -19.17 -4.21
N GLY A 213 -15.91 -18.64 -3.17
CA GLY A 213 -15.48 -18.74 -1.77
C GLY A 213 -14.55 -17.62 -1.30
N TYR A 214 -14.39 -16.56 -2.08
CA TYR A 214 -13.54 -15.43 -1.74
C TYR A 214 -14.31 -14.31 -1.00
N SER A 215 -13.59 -13.60 -0.14
CA SER A 215 -14.12 -12.42 0.56
C SER A 215 -14.15 -11.22 -0.38
N LEU A 216 -15.17 -10.36 -0.22
CA LEU A 216 -15.28 -9.09 -0.94
C LEU A 216 -14.55 -7.95 -0.23
N VAL A 217 -14.13 -8.13 1.02
CA VAL A 217 -13.46 -7.09 1.81
C VAL A 217 -12.26 -6.55 1.02
N THR A 218 -12.26 -5.24 0.82
CA THR A 218 -11.37 -4.54 -0.10
C THR A 218 -10.48 -3.56 0.69
N PRO A 219 -9.23 -3.89 0.99
CA PRO A 219 -8.26 -2.94 1.55
C PRO A 219 -7.97 -1.77 0.63
N VAL A 220 -7.89 -0.58 1.23
CA VAL A 220 -7.50 0.69 0.62
C VAL A 220 -6.38 1.27 1.47
N LEU A 221 -5.16 1.26 0.97
CA LEU A 221 -3.95 1.57 1.71
C LEU A 221 -3.22 2.78 1.13
N ILE A 222 -2.55 3.52 2.00
CA ILE A 222 -1.51 4.48 1.65
C ILE A 222 -0.17 3.77 1.86
N THR A 223 0.63 3.62 0.81
CA THR A 223 1.88 2.83 0.83
C THR A 223 3.11 3.67 1.18
N ASN A 224 3.10 4.98 0.89
CA ASN A 224 4.19 5.91 1.22
C ASN A 224 3.93 6.67 2.53
N THR A 225 3.55 5.96 3.59
CA THR A 225 3.13 6.54 4.89
C THR A 225 4.18 7.43 5.54
N ASP A 226 5.46 7.13 5.35
CA ASP A 226 6.60 7.86 5.94
C ASP A 226 6.73 9.30 5.43
N GLU A 227 6.07 9.64 4.32
CA GLU A 227 6.07 10.99 3.77
C GLU A 227 5.08 11.93 4.45
N PHE A 228 4.23 11.42 5.34
CA PHE A 228 3.12 12.17 5.93
C PHE A 228 3.25 12.29 7.44
N SER A 229 2.86 13.46 7.96
CA SER A 229 2.88 13.75 9.40
C SER A 229 1.68 13.15 10.13
N ASP A 230 0.55 12.98 9.41
CA ASP A 230 -0.67 12.38 9.96
C ASP A 230 -1.51 11.73 8.87
N ILE A 231 -2.08 10.58 9.19
CA ILE A 231 -3.08 9.85 8.37
C ILE A 231 -4.23 9.50 9.29
N SER A 232 -5.37 10.15 9.08
CA SER A 232 -6.58 9.88 9.86
C SER A 232 -7.63 9.16 9.00
N ILE A 233 -8.24 8.14 9.59
CA ILE A 233 -9.31 7.35 8.96
C ILE A 233 -10.65 7.84 9.46
N THR A 234 -11.65 7.84 8.60
CA THR A 234 -13.01 8.23 8.97
C THR A 234 -13.57 7.39 10.12
N SER A 235 -14.41 8.00 10.93
CA SER A 235 -15.22 7.29 11.94
C SER A 235 -16.59 6.87 11.43
N GLU A 236 -16.92 7.17 10.16
CA GLU A 236 -18.17 6.77 9.54
C GLU A 236 -18.13 5.27 9.22
N CYS A 237 -19.20 4.55 9.58
CA CYS A 237 -19.30 3.11 9.34
C CYS A 237 -19.76 2.77 7.91
N HIS A 238 -20.50 3.67 7.26
CA HIS A 238 -21.06 3.48 5.93
C HIS A 238 -20.61 4.61 5.01
N LEU A 239 -20.10 4.27 3.85
CA LEU A 239 -19.63 5.23 2.88
C LEU A 239 -20.33 5.03 1.53
N ASP A 240 -20.66 6.14 0.91
CA ASP A 240 -20.93 6.21 -0.53
C ASP A 240 -19.62 6.56 -1.27
N PRO A 241 -19.51 6.25 -2.56
CA PRO A 241 -18.41 6.73 -3.37
C PRO A 241 -18.30 8.25 -3.27
N GLN A 242 -17.10 8.78 -3.05
CA GLN A 242 -16.79 10.20 -2.79
C GLN A 242 -16.95 10.68 -1.33
N SER A 243 -17.54 9.92 -0.40
CA SER A 243 -17.39 10.16 1.03
C SER A 243 -15.90 10.07 1.41
N ILE A 244 -15.46 10.86 2.38
CA ILE A 244 -14.05 10.83 2.80
C ILE A 244 -13.77 9.54 3.57
N LEU A 245 -12.83 8.73 3.08
CA LEU A 245 -12.33 7.55 3.77
C LEU A 245 -11.11 7.90 4.64
N MET A 246 -10.19 8.66 4.09
CA MET A 246 -8.95 9.05 4.78
C MET A 246 -8.62 10.53 4.55
N THR A 247 -7.92 11.11 5.52
CA THR A 247 -7.35 12.46 5.41
C THR A 247 -5.85 12.36 5.69
N VAL A 248 -5.03 12.88 4.78
CA VAL A 248 -3.57 12.78 4.81
C VAL A 248 -2.99 14.17 4.95
N THR A 249 -2.04 14.38 5.86
CA THR A 249 -1.42 15.68 6.14
C THR A 249 0.10 15.57 6.02
N ARG A 250 0.72 16.48 5.27
CA ARG A 250 2.19 16.65 5.19
C ARG A 250 2.71 17.67 6.17
#